data_43b3df9ac0677085f8a231974dfd9082
#
_entry.id   43b3df9ac0677085f8a231974dfd9082
#
_cell.length_a   1.000
_cell.length_b   1.000
_cell.length_c   1.000
_cell.angle_alpha   90.00
_cell.angle_beta   90.00
_cell.angle_gamma   90.00
#
_symmetry.space_group_name_H-M   'P 1'
#
loop_
_entity.id
_entity.type
_entity.pdbx_description
1 polymer ?
#
loop_
_entity_poly.entity_id
_entity_poly.type
_entity_poly.pdbx_seq_one_letter_code
_entity_poly.pdbx_strand_id
1 'polypeptide(L)'
;QPLVSLRGNLGKKDTMMYVHISNTLYLSSYNINEQTVGAYYKGIEKRSPQAIEGYPSSLYNLALLLKDKGLYCNIPVCFTSSENLLDFQRQLIEERFQTKIFDHYGTTERTIRISESIKHDGYFEDPGYSINEYLKDRVISTSLINSAFPLIRYQSSDVVILKENTKDERVFIDRIQGRSGNCIKGKDGSI
;
A
#
# COMPACT_ATOMS: atom_id res chain seq x y z
N GLN A 1 3.44 8.08 -18.20
CA GLN A 1 3.62 6.62 -18.33
C GLN A 1 2.31 5.91 -18.00
N PRO A 2 1.99 4.77 -18.63
CA PRO A 2 0.75 4.05 -18.37
C PRO A 2 0.73 3.47 -16.94
N LEU A 3 -0.39 3.72 -16.24
CA LEU A 3 -0.64 3.25 -14.87
C LEU A 3 -1.90 2.40 -14.83
N VAL A 4 -1.92 1.38 -13.99
CA VAL A 4 -3.13 0.67 -13.57
C VAL A 4 -3.41 1.01 -12.10
N SER A 5 -4.64 1.37 -11.79
CA SER A 5 -5.04 1.73 -10.42
C SER A 5 -6.29 0.95 -10.01
N LEU A 6 -6.17 0.11 -8.97
CA LEU A 6 -7.30 -0.59 -8.36
C LEU A 6 -7.96 0.31 -7.33
N ARG A 7 -9.22 0.71 -7.58
CA ARG A 7 -9.96 1.64 -6.70
C ARG A 7 -11.40 1.21 -6.45
N GLY A 8 -11.92 1.58 -5.27
CA GLY A 8 -13.31 1.34 -4.89
C GLY A 8 -14.32 2.37 -5.40
N ASN A 9 -13.87 3.51 -5.92
CA ASN A 9 -14.73 4.65 -6.25
C ASN A 9 -15.12 4.77 -7.73
N LEU A 10 -14.96 3.73 -8.52
CA LEU A 10 -15.59 3.64 -9.83
C LEU A 10 -17.10 3.52 -9.68
N GLY A 11 -17.88 4.06 -10.62
CA GLY A 11 -19.34 3.97 -10.59
C GLY A 11 -19.80 2.53 -10.32
N LYS A 12 -20.90 2.34 -9.60
CA LYS A 12 -21.38 1.01 -9.15
C LYS A 12 -21.50 -0.06 -10.26
N LYS A 13 -21.62 0.38 -11.52
CA LYS A 13 -21.75 -0.50 -12.70
C LYS A 13 -20.45 -0.63 -13.50
N ASP A 14 -19.46 0.23 -13.24
CA ASP A 14 -18.24 0.25 -14.04
C ASP A 14 -17.22 -0.73 -13.47
N THR A 15 -16.82 -1.69 -14.26
CA THR A 15 -15.76 -2.64 -13.90
C THR A 15 -14.38 -2.04 -14.15
N MET A 16 -14.23 -1.26 -15.24
CA MET A 16 -12.98 -0.57 -15.56
C MET A 16 -13.25 0.71 -16.36
N MET A 17 -12.35 1.68 -16.23
CA MET A 17 -12.39 2.96 -16.94
C MET A 17 -10.97 3.39 -17.31
N TYR A 18 -10.81 3.87 -18.55
CA TYR A 18 -9.54 4.44 -18.98
C TYR A 18 -9.63 5.96 -19.09
N VAL A 19 -8.68 6.65 -18.42
CA VAL A 19 -8.57 8.11 -18.46
C VAL A 19 -7.36 8.51 -19.29
N HIS A 20 -7.61 9.09 -20.47
CA HIS A 20 -6.57 9.46 -21.44
C HIS A 20 -5.58 10.50 -20.91
N ILE A 21 -6.06 11.53 -20.21
CA ILE A 21 -5.22 12.63 -19.70
C ILE A 21 -4.14 12.13 -18.73
N SER A 22 -4.51 11.23 -17.82
CA SER A 22 -3.57 10.63 -16.85
C SER A 22 -2.90 9.37 -17.37
N ASN A 23 -3.29 8.86 -18.53
CA ASN A 23 -2.86 7.57 -19.07
C ASN A 23 -3.04 6.42 -18.06
N THR A 24 -4.20 6.42 -17.36
CA THR A 24 -4.47 5.49 -16.26
C THR A 24 -5.66 4.60 -16.59
N LEU A 25 -5.47 3.30 -16.42
CA LEU A 25 -6.53 2.31 -16.41
C LEU A 25 -7.00 2.07 -14.97
N TYR A 26 -8.20 2.50 -14.66
CA TYR A 26 -8.84 2.22 -13.38
C TYR A 26 -9.58 0.89 -13.45
N LEU A 27 -9.37 0.03 -12.45
CA LEU A 27 -10.06 -1.23 -12.22
C LEU A 27 -10.84 -1.14 -10.91
N SER A 28 -12.10 -1.58 -10.91
CA SER A 28 -12.92 -1.59 -9.71
C SER A 28 -12.47 -2.69 -8.74
N SER A 29 -12.05 -2.31 -7.54
CA SER A 29 -11.70 -3.28 -6.49
C SER A 29 -12.92 -4.06 -5.96
N TYR A 30 -14.13 -3.52 -6.12
CA TYR A 30 -15.39 -4.19 -5.71
C TYR A 30 -15.86 -5.25 -6.70
N ASN A 31 -15.40 -5.18 -7.95
CA ASN A 31 -15.85 -6.08 -9.01
C ASN A 31 -14.77 -7.11 -9.40
N ILE A 32 -13.85 -7.42 -8.51
CA ILE A 32 -12.82 -8.46 -8.71
C ILE A 32 -13.48 -9.83 -8.49
N ASN A 33 -13.73 -10.57 -9.58
CA ASN A 33 -14.34 -11.90 -9.54
C ASN A 33 -14.00 -12.70 -10.81
N GLU A 34 -14.44 -13.95 -10.89
CA GLU A 34 -14.17 -14.86 -12.00
C GLU A 34 -14.68 -14.36 -13.37
N GLN A 35 -15.78 -13.59 -13.38
CA GLN A 35 -16.39 -13.06 -14.61
C GLN A 35 -15.60 -11.86 -15.15
N THR A 36 -15.01 -11.04 -14.25
CA THR A 36 -14.33 -9.79 -14.61
C THR A 36 -12.83 -9.93 -14.80
N VAL A 37 -12.20 -10.93 -14.17
CA VAL A 37 -10.73 -11.08 -14.20
C VAL A 37 -10.16 -11.19 -15.62
N GLY A 38 -10.87 -11.87 -16.51
CA GLY A 38 -10.44 -11.97 -17.92
C GLY A 38 -10.45 -10.63 -18.67
N ALA A 39 -11.41 -9.76 -18.35
CA ALA A 39 -11.47 -8.41 -18.90
C ALA A 39 -10.35 -7.52 -18.30
N TYR A 40 -10.09 -7.64 -16.98
CA TYR A 40 -8.99 -6.93 -16.30
C TYR A 40 -7.64 -7.32 -16.89
N TYR A 41 -7.38 -8.62 -17.02
CA TYR A 41 -6.17 -9.13 -17.66
C TYR A 41 -5.94 -8.54 -19.05
N LYS A 42 -6.94 -8.64 -19.94
CA LYS A 42 -6.87 -8.08 -21.31
C LYS A 42 -6.66 -6.55 -21.29
N GLY A 43 -7.29 -5.86 -20.35
CA GLY A 43 -7.14 -4.41 -20.19
C GLY A 43 -5.69 -4.04 -19.77
N ILE A 44 -5.10 -4.78 -18.87
CA ILE A 44 -3.71 -4.62 -18.42
C ILE A 44 -2.75 -4.90 -19.57
N GLU A 45 -2.84 -6.07 -20.21
CA GLU A 45 -1.98 -6.48 -21.32
C GLU A 45 -2.00 -5.47 -22.47
N LYS A 46 -3.18 -5.01 -22.87
CA LYS A 46 -3.34 -4.01 -23.95
C LYS A 46 -2.60 -2.70 -23.66
N ARG A 47 -2.37 -2.36 -22.40
CA ARG A 47 -1.78 -1.08 -21.99
C ARG A 47 -0.30 -1.16 -21.67
N SER A 48 0.22 -2.36 -21.42
CA SER A 48 1.60 -2.59 -21.02
C SER A 48 2.04 -1.58 -19.94
N PRO A 49 1.36 -1.55 -18.77
CA PRO A 49 1.57 -0.51 -17.77
C PRO A 49 2.97 -0.59 -17.18
N GLN A 50 3.50 0.57 -16.80
CA GLN A 50 4.78 0.66 -16.11
C GLN A 50 4.63 0.48 -14.60
N ALA A 51 3.41 0.71 -14.09
CA ALA A 51 3.12 0.54 -12.68
C ALA A 51 1.68 0.08 -12.47
N ILE A 52 1.46 -0.59 -11.34
CA ILE A 52 0.15 -0.88 -10.78
C ILE A 52 0.09 -0.39 -9.34
N GLU A 53 -1.03 0.18 -8.93
CA GLU A 53 -1.27 0.61 -7.56
C GLU A 53 -2.60 0.09 -7.03
N GLY A 54 -2.67 -0.15 -5.73
CA GLY A 54 -3.90 -0.56 -5.07
C GLY A 54 -3.69 -0.97 -3.62
N TYR A 55 -4.79 -1.31 -2.96
CA TYR A 55 -4.73 -1.90 -1.63
C TYR A 55 -4.16 -3.31 -1.70
N PRO A 56 -3.33 -3.73 -0.72
CA PRO A 56 -2.82 -5.09 -0.63
C PRO A 56 -3.89 -6.17 -0.83
N SER A 57 -5.04 -6.04 -0.17
CA SER A 57 -6.15 -7.00 -0.28
C SER A 57 -6.73 -7.06 -1.70
N SER A 58 -6.89 -5.92 -2.37
CA SER A 58 -7.45 -5.86 -3.72
C SER A 58 -6.51 -6.46 -4.76
N LEU A 59 -5.22 -6.12 -4.68
CA LEU A 59 -4.18 -6.68 -5.55
C LEU A 59 -4.02 -8.18 -5.34
N TYR A 60 -4.08 -8.64 -4.08
CA TYR A 60 -4.01 -10.05 -3.73
C TYR A 60 -5.21 -10.84 -4.29
N ASN A 61 -6.44 -10.31 -4.17
CA ASN A 61 -7.62 -10.95 -4.73
C ASN A 61 -7.53 -11.07 -6.27
N LEU A 62 -7.04 -10.04 -6.94
CA LEU A 62 -6.80 -10.12 -8.38
C LEU A 62 -5.71 -11.14 -8.72
N ALA A 63 -4.63 -11.18 -7.95
CA ALA A 63 -3.55 -12.15 -8.12
C ALA A 63 -4.01 -13.60 -7.91
N LEU A 64 -4.91 -13.87 -6.96
CA LEU A 64 -5.53 -15.19 -6.75
C LEU A 64 -6.29 -15.64 -8.00
N LEU A 65 -7.16 -14.79 -8.53
CA LEU A 65 -7.95 -15.12 -9.74
C LEU A 65 -7.06 -15.29 -10.99
N LEU A 66 -5.99 -14.52 -11.11
CA LEU A 66 -4.98 -14.73 -12.16
C LEU A 66 -4.30 -16.09 -12.00
N LYS A 67 -3.95 -16.47 -10.76
CA LYS A 67 -3.36 -17.78 -10.44
C LYS A 67 -4.29 -18.91 -10.85
N ASP A 68 -5.57 -18.85 -10.50
CA ASP A 68 -6.57 -19.88 -10.82
C ASP A 68 -6.75 -20.07 -12.32
N LYS A 69 -6.50 -19.02 -13.10
CA LYS A 69 -6.55 -19.06 -14.58
C LYS A 69 -5.19 -19.32 -15.25
N GLY A 70 -4.13 -19.51 -14.48
CA GLY A 70 -2.77 -19.67 -15.00
C GLY A 70 -2.21 -18.45 -15.74
N LEU A 71 -2.73 -17.24 -15.43
CA LEU A 71 -2.35 -16.00 -16.08
C LEU A 71 -1.27 -15.25 -15.29
N TYR A 72 -0.43 -14.52 -16.03
CA TYR A 72 0.62 -13.64 -15.50
C TYR A 72 0.54 -12.29 -16.22
N CYS A 73 0.78 -11.22 -15.49
CA CYS A 73 1.02 -9.90 -16.07
C CYS A 73 2.51 -9.55 -15.90
N ASN A 74 3.03 -8.68 -16.76
CA ASN A 74 4.39 -8.16 -16.63
C ASN A 74 4.32 -6.66 -16.36
N ILE A 75 4.42 -6.27 -15.08
CA ILE A 75 4.32 -4.88 -14.63
C ILE A 75 5.55 -4.55 -13.79
N PRO A 76 6.44 -3.66 -14.23
CA PRO A 76 7.72 -3.42 -13.58
C PRO A 76 7.67 -3.09 -12.09
N VAL A 77 6.67 -2.31 -11.66
CA VAL A 77 6.56 -1.87 -10.27
C VAL A 77 5.11 -1.90 -9.78
N CYS A 78 4.93 -2.27 -8.51
CA CYS A 78 3.65 -2.25 -7.80
C CYS A 78 3.76 -1.34 -6.57
N PHE A 79 2.77 -0.47 -6.37
CA PHE A 79 2.65 0.36 -5.18
C PHE A 79 1.47 -0.09 -4.33
N THR A 80 1.72 -0.30 -3.04
CA THR A 80 0.67 -0.62 -2.05
C THR A 80 0.58 0.44 -0.97
N SER A 81 -0.60 0.58 -0.37
CA SER A 81 -0.81 1.50 0.75
C SER A 81 -2.10 1.20 1.52
N SER A 82 -2.27 1.89 2.64
CA SER A 82 -3.52 1.99 3.42
C SER A 82 -3.98 0.71 4.13
N GLU A 83 -3.34 -0.40 3.89
CA GLU A 83 -3.51 -1.68 4.61
C GLU A 83 -2.13 -2.26 4.90
N ASN A 84 -2.01 -3.13 5.90
CA ASN A 84 -0.78 -3.86 6.13
C ASN A 84 -0.55 -4.85 4.99
N LEU A 85 0.60 -4.79 4.37
CA LEU A 85 1.02 -5.76 3.35
C LEU A 85 1.60 -7.00 4.06
N LEU A 86 0.90 -8.14 3.95
CA LEU A 86 1.33 -9.39 4.54
C LEU A 86 2.27 -10.16 3.60
N ASP A 87 3.21 -10.93 4.15
CA ASP A 87 4.23 -11.64 3.36
C ASP A 87 3.63 -12.55 2.28
N PHE A 88 2.57 -13.29 2.60
CA PHE A 88 1.90 -14.17 1.63
C PHE A 88 1.21 -13.38 0.51
N GLN A 89 0.72 -12.16 0.81
CA GLN A 89 0.14 -11.28 -0.21
C GLN A 89 1.25 -10.76 -1.14
N ARG A 90 2.35 -10.29 -0.57
CA ARG A 90 3.53 -9.83 -1.32
C ARG A 90 4.00 -10.91 -2.29
N GLN A 91 4.23 -12.11 -1.79
CA GLN A 91 4.72 -13.22 -2.60
C GLN A 91 3.82 -13.52 -3.80
N LEU A 92 2.51 -13.62 -3.60
CA LEU A 92 1.58 -13.93 -4.69
C LEU A 92 1.44 -12.76 -5.68
N ILE A 93 1.38 -11.53 -5.19
CA ILE A 93 1.28 -10.35 -6.05
C ILE A 93 2.54 -10.23 -6.91
N GLU A 94 3.74 -10.30 -6.31
CA GLU A 94 5.01 -10.22 -7.06
C GLU A 94 5.14 -11.34 -8.09
N GLU A 95 4.70 -12.55 -7.75
CA GLU A 95 4.69 -13.70 -8.66
C GLU A 95 3.75 -13.44 -9.85
N ARG A 96 2.49 -13.08 -9.62
CA ARG A 96 1.48 -13.01 -10.68
C ARG A 96 1.59 -11.78 -11.55
N PHE A 97 2.04 -10.67 -10.99
CA PHE A 97 2.29 -9.46 -11.77
C PHE A 97 3.74 -9.34 -12.26
N GLN A 98 4.62 -10.30 -11.94
CA GLN A 98 6.05 -10.26 -12.27
C GLN A 98 6.68 -8.90 -11.93
N THR A 99 6.39 -8.42 -10.72
CA THR A 99 6.64 -7.06 -10.25
C THR A 99 7.51 -7.05 -9.00
N LYS A 100 7.94 -5.84 -8.59
CA LYS A 100 8.43 -5.55 -7.24
C LYS A 100 7.46 -4.59 -6.55
N ILE A 101 7.06 -4.95 -5.32
CA ILE A 101 6.18 -4.11 -4.51
C ILE A 101 7.00 -3.10 -3.72
N PHE A 102 6.56 -1.85 -3.75
CA PHE A 102 6.98 -0.79 -2.84
C PHE A 102 5.76 -0.34 -2.05
N ASP A 103 5.81 -0.65 -0.76
CA ASP A 103 4.75 -0.26 0.16
C ASP A 103 5.00 1.14 0.73
N HIS A 104 3.93 1.89 0.98
CA HIS A 104 4.02 3.13 1.70
C HIS A 104 2.91 3.26 2.74
N TYR A 105 3.24 3.86 3.85
CA TYR A 105 2.31 4.17 4.91
C TYR A 105 2.15 5.69 5.05
N GLY A 106 0.93 6.11 5.31
CA GLY A 106 0.60 7.49 5.61
C GLY A 106 -0.76 7.61 6.26
N THR A 107 -0.97 8.72 6.96
CA THR A 107 -2.24 9.02 7.64
C THR A 107 -3.08 9.98 6.82
N THR A 108 -4.41 9.86 6.91
CA THR A 108 -5.36 10.78 6.26
C THR A 108 -5.20 12.21 6.77
N GLU A 109 -4.79 12.37 8.03
CA GLU A 109 -4.48 13.63 8.68
C GLU A 109 -3.21 14.30 8.13
N ARG A 110 -2.46 13.61 7.28
CA ARG A 110 -1.19 14.06 6.70
C ARG A 110 -0.14 14.41 7.76
N THR A 111 -0.08 13.64 8.83
CA THR A 111 0.86 13.85 9.93
C THR A 111 2.13 13.05 9.78
N ILE A 112 2.09 11.91 9.07
CA ILE A 112 3.25 11.06 8.79
C ILE A 112 3.13 10.45 7.40
N ARG A 113 4.26 10.28 6.74
CA ARG A 113 4.43 9.49 5.53
C ARG A 113 5.79 8.82 5.55
N ILE A 114 5.80 7.53 5.29
CA ILE A 114 7.00 6.71 5.18
C ILE A 114 6.90 5.80 3.96
N SER A 115 8.03 5.54 3.34
CA SER A 115 8.13 4.75 2.11
C SER A 115 9.09 3.59 2.30
N GLU A 116 8.76 2.44 1.73
CA GLU A 116 9.61 1.25 1.78
C GLU A 116 10.96 1.49 1.08
N SER A 117 12.01 0.94 1.65
CA SER A 117 13.36 1.04 1.08
C SER A 117 13.49 0.24 -0.22
N ILE A 118 14.42 0.63 -1.09
CA ILE A 118 14.75 -0.10 -2.33
C ILE A 118 15.24 -1.54 -2.02
N LYS A 119 15.79 -1.76 -0.84
CA LYS A 119 16.27 -3.08 -0.41
C LYS A 119 15.16 -3.95 0.18
N HIS A 120 13.95 -3.42 0.35
CA HIS A 120 12.83 -4.09 1.01
C HIS A 120 13.14 -4.58 2.43
N ASP A 121 13.97 -3.83 3.13
CA ASP A 121 14.44 -4.17 4.49
C ASP A 121 13.88 -3.22 5.56
N GLY A 122 12.85 -2.46 5.25
CA GLY A 122 12.13 -1.54 6.13
C GLY A 122 11.75 -0.24 5.42
N TYR A 123 11.42 0.80 6.21
CA TYR A 123 10.85 2.04 5.70
C TYR A 123 11.68 3.25 6.12
N PHE A 124 11.66 4.29 5.29
CA PHE A 124 12.21 5.61 5.55
C PHE A 124 11.11 6.64 5.71
N GLU A 125 11.36 7.64 6.55
CA GLU A 125 10.52 8.83 6.57
C GLU A 125 10.69 9.64 5.27
N ASP A 126 9.59 10.18 4.76
CA ASP A 126 9.64 11.12 3.64
C ASP A 126 10.15 12.49 4.15
N PRO A 127 11.32 12.95 3.69
CA PRO A 127 11.91 14.19 4.18
C PRO A 127 10.99 15.40 3.95
N GLY A 128 10.85 16.26 4.96
CA GLY A 128 10.07 17.48 4.87
C GLY A 128 8.54 17.30 4.92
N TYR A 129 8.05 16.07 5.10
CA TYR A 129 6.62 15.82 5.26
C TYR A 129 6.13 16.09 6.69
N SER A 130 6.89 15.64 7.66
CA SER A 130 6.58 15.78 9.09
C SER A 130 7.84 15.68 9.94
N ILE A 131 7.72 16.10 11.21
CA ILE A 131 8.68 15.80 12.28
C ILE A 131 8.04 14.72 13.15
N ASN A 132 8.72 13.59 13.31
CA ASN A 132 8.20 12.44 14.03
C ASN A 132 9.03 12.12 15.26
N GLU A 133 8.34 11.86 16.38
CA GLU A 133 8.89 11.42 17.64
C GLU A 133 8.40 9.99 17.88
N TYR A 134 9.32 9.04 17.97
CA TYR A 134 9.02 7.63 18.20
C TYR A 134 9.18 7.31 19.67
N LEU A 135 8.07 7.08 20.34
CA LEU A 135 8.03 6.56 21.69
C LEU A 135 7.77 5.06 21.64
N LYS A 136 8.11 4.33 22.70
CA LYS A 136 8.13 2.86 22.76
C LYS A 136 6.96 2.15 22.05
N ASP A 137 5.77 2.71 22.07
CA ASP A 137 4.52 2.10 21.59
C ASP A 137 3.65 3.06 20.76
N ARG A 138 4.18 4.22 20.36
CA ARG A 138 3.41 5.26 19.70
C ARG A 138 4.26 6.19 18.85
N VAL A 139 3.63 6.79 17.86
CA VAL A 139 4.23 7.85 17.05
C VAL A 139 3.52 9.16 17.35
N ILE A 140 4.31 10.19 17.63
CA ILE A 140 3.83 11.57 17.75
C ILE A 140 4.39 12.35 16.58
N SER A 141 3.53 12.97 15.78
CA SER A 141 3.92 13.61 14.54
C SER A 141 3.46 15.07 14.49
N THR A 142 4.32 15.94 13.95
CA THR A 142 3.98 17.32 13.62
C THR A 142 4.02 17.47 12.11
N SER A 143 2.86 17.80 11.51
CA SER A 143 2.75 17.99 10.07
C SER A 143 3.47 19.26 9.60
N LEU A 144 4.27 19.17 8.55
CA LEU A 144 4.93 20.33 7.93
C LEU A 144 4.22 20.79 6.65
N ILE A 145 3.28 20.01 6.15
CA ILE A 145 2.63 20.25 4.84
C ILE A 145 1.17 20.71 4.96
N ASN A 146 0.53 20.53 6.11
CA ASN A 146 -0.87 20.88 6.31
C ASN A 146 -1.00 22.23 7.03
N SER A 147 -0.79 23.32 6.31
CA SER A 147 -0.86 24.69 6.87
C SER A 147 -2.29 25.14 7.19
N ALA A 148 -3.30 24.57 6.55
CA ALA A 148 -4.69 24.93 6.78
C ALA A 148 -5.24 24.37 8.10
N PHE A 149 -4.72 23.22 8.54
CA PHE A 149 -5.03 22.58 9.81
C PHE A 149 -3.76 21.94 10.39
N PRO A 150 -2.87 22.75 10.98
CA PRO A 150 -1.59 22.26 11.47
C PRO A 150 -1.79 21.40 12.71
N LEU A 151 -1.50 20.11 12.59
CA LEU A 151 -1.46 19.19 13.70
C LEU A 151 -0.05 19.18 14.28
N ILE A 152 0.07 19.70 15.49
CA ILE A 152 1.33 19.77 16.23
C ILE A 152 1.32 18.70 17.31
N ARG A 153 2.35 17.83 17.32
CA ARG A 153 2.49 16.71 18.26
C ARG A 153 1.23 15.83 18.34
N TYR A 154 0.67 15.54 17.17
CA TYR A 154 -0.47 14.65 17.06
C TYR A 154 -0.05 13.20 17.29
N GLN A 155 -0.67 12.55 18.26
CA GLN A 155 -0.43 11.14 18.55
C GLN A 155 -1.32 10.26 17.66
N SER A 156 -0.72 9.43 16.83
CA SER A 156 -1.46 8.40 16.10
C SER A 156 -1.72 7.18 16.99
N SER A 157 -2.72 6.37 16.62
CA SER A 157 -2.97 5.07 17.25
C SER A 157 -2.15 3.94 16.63
N ASP A 158 -1.34 4.26 15.62
CA ASP A 158 -0.56 3.26 14.89
C ASP A 158 0.73 2.94 15.65
N VAL A 159 1.08 1.67 15.69
CA VAL A 159 2.29 1.15 16.32
C VAL A 159 3.34 0.91 15.24
N VAL A 160 4.49 1.52 15.45
CA VAL A 160 5.66 1.42 14.56
C VAL A 160 6.79 0.73 15.30
N ILE A 161 7.42 -0.24 14.67
CA ILE A 161 8.59 -0.93 15.21
C ILE A 161 9.83 -0.37 14.54
N LEU A 162 10.74 0.16 15.35
CA LEU A 162 12.01 0.67 14.86
C LEU A 162 13.03 -0.45 14.71
N LYS A 163 13.88 -0.35 13.71
CA LYS A 163 14.97 -1.25 13.49
C LYS A 163 16.09 -0.95 14.49
N GLU A 164 16.52 -1.95 15.23
CA GLU A 164 17.64 -1.82 16.14
C GLU A 164 18.97 -1.71 15.39
N ASN A 165 19.89 -0.89 15.92
CA ASN A 165 21.28 -0.78 15.43
C ASN A 165 21.43 -0.31 13.98
N THR A 166 20.70 0.70 13.55
CA THR A 166 21.00 1.35 12.28
C THR A 166 22.25 2.23 12.40
N LYS A 167 23.20 2.03 11.47
CA LYS A 167 24.36 2.91 11.31
C LYS A 167 24.01 4.22 10.57
N ASP A 168 22.78 4.35 10.13
CA ASP A 168 22.26 5.54 9.43
C ASP A 168 21.69 6.51 10.47
N GLU A 169 22.01 7.79 10.37
CA GLU A 169 21.47 8.85 11.23
C GLU A 169 19.94 9.05 11.04
N ARG A 170 19.38 8.51 9.97
CA ARG A 170 17.96 8.53 9.71
C ARG A 170 17.24 7.46 10.53
N VAL A 171 16.10 7.83 11.10
CA VAL A 171 15.24 6.85 11.77
C VAL A 171 14.77 5.83 10.74
N PHE A 172 15.10 4.58 10.96
CA PHE A 172 14.71 3.46 10.12
C PHE A 172 13.63 2.64 10.80
N ILE A 173 12.51 2.45 10.11
CA ILE A 173 11.35 1.73 10.61
C ILE A 173 11.40 0.30 10.05
N ASP A 174 11.36 -0.70 10.93
CA ASP A 174 11.32 -2.11 10.54
C ASP A 174 9.97 -2.46 9.91
N ARG A 175 8.89 -2.14 10.61
CA ARG A 175 7.53 -2.41 10.15
C ARG A 175 6.49 -1.56 10.86
N ILE A 176 5.31 -1.49 10.23
CA ILE A 176 4.09 -0.92 10.82
C ILE A 176 3.23 -2.08 11.29
N GLN A 177 2.98 -2.13 12.60
CA GLN A 177 2.25 -3.24 13.22
C GLN A 177 0.72 -3.07 13.09
N GLY A 178 0.24 -1.86 12.77
CA GLY A 178 -1.17 -1.51 12.74
C GLY A 178 -1.62 -0.75 13.99
N ARG A 179 -2.94 -0.63 14.19
CA ARG A 179 -3.51 0.19 15.27
C ARG A 179 -3.50 -0.56 16.61
N SER A 180 -3.10 0.14 17.67
CA SER A 180 -3.05 -0.40 19.03
C SER A 180 -4.39 -0.90 19.59
N GLY A 181 -5.52 -0.48 18.99
CA GLY A 181 -6.88 -0.90 19.38
C GLY A 181 -7.47 -2.07 18.58
N ASN A 182 -6.81 -2.56 17.55
CA ASN A 182 -7.33 -3.61 16.66
C ASN A 182 -6.86 -5.03 17.04
N CYS A 183 -6.41 -5.23 18.26
CA CYS A 183 -5.97 -6.55 18.73
C CYS A 183 -7.15 -7.34 19.30
N ILE A 184 -7.38 -8.54 18.80
CA ILE A 184 -8.27 -9.51 19.44
C ILE A 184 -7.45 -10.20 20.53
N LYS A 185 -7.77 -9.92 21.79
CA LYS A 185 -7.13 -10.64 22.91
C LYS A 185 -7.76 -12.01 23.06
N GLY A 186 -6.96 -13.05 22.93
CA GLY A 186 -7.34 -14.40 23.31
C GLY A 186 -7.69 -14.48 24.81
N LYS A 187 -8.46 -15.52 25.22
CA LYS A 187 -8.78 -15.75 26.64
C LYS A 187 -7.57 -16.00 27.52
N ASP A 188 -6.46 -16.36 26.93
CA ASP A 188 -5.13 -16.60 27.53
C ASP A 188 -4.24 -15.35 27.56
N GLY A 189 -4.75 -14.19 27.09
CA GLY A 189 -4.00 -12.96 27.01
C GLY A 189 -3.09 -12.83 25.78
N SER A 190 -3.13 -13.79 24.86
CA SER A 190 -2.45 -13.70 23.56
C SER A 190 -3.07 -12.58 22.69
N ILE A 191 -2.23 -11.90 21.90
CA ILE A 191 -2.60 -10.83 20.97
C ILE A 191 -2.46 -11.35 19.56
#